data_87476b6e6975ebcdc2f7aa605e97d9ef
#
_entry.id   87476b6e6975ebcdc2f7aa605e97d9ef
#
_cell.length_a   1.000
_cell.length_b   1.000
_cell.length_c   1.000
_cell.angle_alpha   90.00
_cell.angle_beta   90.00
_cell.angle_gamma   90.00
#
_symmetry.space_group_name_H-M   'P 1'
#
loop_
_entity.id
_entity.type
_entity.pdbx_description
1 polymer ?
#
loop_
_entity_poly.entity_id
_entity_poly.type
_entity_poly.pdbx_seq_one_letter_code
_entity_poly.pdbx_strand_id
1 'polypeptide(L)'
;LSDHFHAPHSKEYVRSFVDSINRPIVVSDFCKIVQGQVALEKEACLQARQQTCKLVFHDTNILSNLIYGSHYLEASAKDIETAGLGPGIGFIGQAPYDLYLFCQNDIPWKPEGRQRDSAQARDHLHEQFAQSLTNISALNATNATNAKTVLIHGSPETRLNLAINAVQACLETEA
;
A
#
# COMPACT_ATOMS: atom_id res chain seq x y z
N LEU A 1 -13.21 -5.24 3.26
CA LEU A 1 -13.66 -4.64 2.01
C LEU A 1 -13.80 -5.68 0.90
N SER A 2 -12.79 -6.49 0.64
CA SER A 2 -12.81 -7.54 -0.37
C SER A 2 -14.07 -8.42 -0.26
N ASP A 3 -14.37 -8.91 0.94
CA ASP A 3 -15.57 -9.73 1.17
C ASP A 3 -16.87 -8.95 0.94
N HIS A 4 -16.92 -7.68 1.35
CA HIS A 4 -18.10 -6.82 1.18
C HIS A 4 -18.43 -6.58 -0.29
N PHE A 5 -17.42 -6.34 -1.12
CA PHE A 5 -17.58 -6.06 -2.54
C PHE A 5 -17.42 -7.29 -3.43
N HIS A 6 -17.16 -8.46 -2.87
CA HIS A 6 -16.86 -9.71 -3.61
C HIS A 6 -15.75 -9.50 -4.66
N ALA A 7 -14.71 -8.73 -4.29
CA ALA A 7 -13.64 -8.33 -5.18
C ALA A 7 -12.31 -8.99 -4.81
N PRO A 8 -11.47 -9.35 -5.79
CA PRO A 8 -10.13 -9.85 -5.55
C PRO A 8 -9.27 -8.89 -4.74
N HIS A 9 -8.31 -9.43 -3.99
CA HIS A 9 -7.35 -8.63 -3.25
C HIS A 9 -5.95 -9.25 -3.26
N SER A 10 -4.93 -8.42 -3.25
CA SER A 10 -3.56 -8.83 -2.97
C SER A 10 -3.23 -8.64 -1.48
N LYS A 11 -2.54 -9.62 -0.91
CA LYS A 11 -2.03 -9.58 0.47
C LYS A 11 -0.68 -8.88 0.54
N GLU A 12 -0.28 -8.49 1.73
CA GLU A 12 1.05 -7.99 2.01
C GLU A 12 2.10 -9.10 1.83
N TYR A 13 2.93 -8.98 0.79
CA TYR A 13 3.92 -10.01 0.43
C TYR A 13 4.99 -10.19 1.51
N VAL A 14 5.44 -9.09 2.14
CA VAL A 14 6.54 -9.12 3.11
C VAL A 14 6.27 -10.07 4.27
N ARG A 15 5.02 -10.28 4.70
CA ARG A 15 4.68 -11.21 5.78
C ARG A 15 5.06 -12.65 5.41
N SER A 16 4.61 -13.11 4.25
CA SER A 16 4.95 -14.47 3.79
C SER A 16 6.44 -14.62 3.50
N PHE A 17 7.09 -13.56 3.04
CA PHE A 17 8.53 -13.56 2.82
C PHE A 17 9.31 -13.74 4.15
N VAL A 18 8.96 -12.96 5.19
CA VAL A 18 9.58 -13.07 6.52
C VAL A 18 9.41 -14.46 7.10
N ASP A 19 8.22 -15.03 7.00
CA ASP A 19 7.95 -16.39 7.48
C ASP A 19 8.79 -17.44 6.74
N SER A 20 9.11 -17.21 5.46
CA SER A 20 9.87 -18.15 4.64
C SER A 20 11.37 -18.14 4.93
N ILE A 21 11.96 -17.01 5.35
CA ILE A 21 13.42 -16.86 5.49
C ILE A 21 13.94 -17.14 6.89
N ASN A 22 13.11 -17.15 7.92
CA ASN A 22 13.43 -17.41 9.33
C ASN A 22 14.68 -16.63 9.85
N ARG A 23 14.91 -15.46 9.35
CA ARG A 23 15.97 -14.50 9.75
C ARG A 23 15.47 -13.07 9.59
N PRO A 24 16.14 -12.05 10.13
CA PRO A 24 15.85 -10.65 9.82
C PRO A 24 16.00 -10.36 8.31
N ILE A 25 15.16 -9.44 7.81
CA ILE A 25 15.29 -8.90 6.47
C ILE A 25 16.58 -8.05 6.39
N VAL A 26 17.25 -8.11 5.24
CA VAL A 26 18.41 -7.29 4.91
C VAL A 26 18.19 -6.56 3.58
N VAL A 27 19.00 -5.53 3.30
CA VAL A 27 18.84 -4.68 2.10
C VAL A 27 18.79 -5.50 0.80
N SER A 28 19.57 -6.58 0.69
CA SER A 28 19.57 -7.45 -0.50
C SER A 28 18.26 -8.22 -0.72
N ASP A 29 17.37 -8.29 0.28
CA ASP A 29 16.04 -8.89 0.14
C ASP A 29 15.02 -7.92 -0.47
N PHE A 30 15.30 -6.63 -0.43
CA PHE A 30 14.35 -5.58 -0.83
C PHE A 30 13.81 -5.79 -2.25
N CYS A 31 14.70 -6.11 -3.20
CA CYS A 31 14.32 -6.39 -4.58
C CYS A 31 13.29 -7.53 -4.67
N LYS A 32 13.49 -8.62 -3.94
CA LYS A 32 12.57 -9.77 -3.92
C LYS A 32 11.22 -9.41 -3.30
N ILE A 33 11.23 -8.60 -2.23
CA ILE A 33 10.00 -8.15 -1.55
C ILE A 33 9.16 -7.33 -2.52
N VAL A 34 9.75 -6.35 -3.18
CA VAL A 34 9.05 -5.51 -4.15
C VAL A 34 8.52 -6.31 -5.34
N GLN A 35 9.36 -7.18 -5.94
CA GLN A 35 8.93 -8.03 -7.04
C GLN A 35 7.79 -8.97 -6.65
N GLY A 36 7.83 -9.52 -5.43
CA GLY A 36 6.77 -10.36 -4.90
C GLY A 36 5.46 -9.60 -4.71
N GLN A 37 5.51 -8.37 -4.17
CA GLN A 37 4.33 -7.53 -4.04
C GLN A 37 3.72 -7.21 -5.41
N VAL A 38 4.51 -6.79 -6.38
CA VAL A 38 4.05 -6.53 -7.76
C VAL A 38 3.43 -7.77 -8.40
N ALA A 39 3.98 -8.95 -8.16
CA ALA A 39 3.41 -10.19 -8.68
C ALA A 39 2.03 -10.48 -8.10
N LEU A 40 1.84 -10.32 -6.78
CA LEU A 40 0.54 -10.49 -6.12
C LEU A 40 -0.50 -9.47 -6.62
N GLU A 41 -0.11 -8.21 -6.82
CA GLU A 41 -1.01 -7.19 -7.37
C GLU A 41 -1.46 -7.53 -8.80
N LYS A 42 -0.53 -7.94 -9.65
CA LYS A 42 -0.84 -8.39 -11.02
C LYS A 42 -1.78 -9.59 -11.03
N GLU A 43 -1.57 -10.56 -10.15
CA GLU A 43 -2.45 -11.72 -10.00
C GLU A 43 -3.86 -11.31 -9.60
N ALA A 44 -4.02 -10.44 -8.60
CA ALA A 44 -5.32 -9.94 -8.18
C ALA A 44 -6.04 -9.18 -9.31
N CYS A 45 -5.31 -8.37 -10.10
CA CYS A 45 -5.86 -7.71 -11.28
C CYS A 45 -6.31 -8.70 -12.37
N LEU A 46 -5.56 -9.78 -12.60
CA LEU A 46 -5.96 -10.83 -13.54
C LEU A 46 -7.22 -11.56 -13.07
N GLN A 47 -7.32 -11.88 -11.80
CA GLN A 47 -8.52 -12.48 -11.20
C GLN A 47 -9.75 -11.57 -11.37
N ALA A 48 -9.60 -10.26 -11.12
CA ALA A 48 -10.69 -9.30 -11.32
C ALA A 48 -11.18 -9.28 -12.78
N ARG A 49 -10.26 -9.28 -13.75
CA ARG A 49 -10.60 -9.35 -15.18
C ARG A 49 -11.37 -10.63 -15.54
N GLN A 50 -10.94 -11.78 -15.02
CA GLN A 50 -11.60 -13.06 -15.23
C GLN A 50 -13.01 -13.11 -14.64
N GLN A 51 -13.21 -12.43 -13.52
CA GLN A 51 -14.50 -12.32 -12.83
C GLN A 51 -15.37 -11.16 -13.33
N THR A 52 -14.90 -10.39 -14.30
CA THR A 52 -15.56 -9.14 -14.76
C THR A 52 -15.81 -8.17 -13.59
N CYS A 53 -14.93 -8.19 -12.58
CA CYS A 53 -14.99 -7.32 -11.42
C CYS A 53 -14.25 -6.00 -11.71
N LYS A 54 -14.90 -4.87 -11.41
CA LYS A 54 -14.30 -3.54 -11.61
C LYS A 54 -13.38 -3.12 -10.45
N LEU A 55 -13.33 -3.88 -9.37
CA LEU A 55 -12.60 -3.54 -8.17
C LEU A 55 -11.47 -4.54 -7.90
N VAL A 56 -10.34 -4.03 -7.42
CA VAL A 56 -9.26 -4.80 -6.81
C VAL A 56 -8.79 -4.06 -5.56
N PHE A 57 -8.60 -4.78 -4.47
CA PHE A 57 -8.03 -4.23 -3.24
C PHE A 57 -6.59 -4.68 -3.07
N HIS A 58 -5.72 -3.78 -2.65
CA HIS A 58 -4.33 -4.08 -2.34
C HIS A 58 -4.06 -3.77 -0.86
N ASP A 59 -3.68 -4.81 -0.09
CA ASP A 59 -3.18 -4.64 1.27
C ASP A 59 -1.68 -4.40 1.18
N THR A 60 -1.28 -3.17 1.38
CA THR A 60 0.04 -2.61 1.02
C THR A 60 0.29 -2.57 -0.50
N ASN A 61 1.31 -1.84 -0.88
CA ASN A 61 1.71 -1.63 -2.28
C ASN A 61 3.18 -1.20 -2.37
N ILE A 62 3.63 -0.82 -3.56
CA ILE A 62 5.01 -0.34 -3.78
C ILE A 62 5.35 0.87 -2.90
N LEU A 63 4.43 1.83 -2.71
CA LEU A 63 4.66 2.98 -1.83
C LEU A 63 4.98 2.51 -0.40
N SER A 64 4.22 1.55 0.11
CA SER A 64 4.47 0.96 1.42
C SER A 64 5.84 0.31 1.50
N ASN A 65 6.21 -0.48 0.47
CA ASN A 65 7.53 -1.11 0.42
C ASN A 65 8.68 -0.10 0.41
N LEU A 66 8.52 1.03 -0.29
CA LEU A 66 9.52 2.10 -0.33
C LEU A 66 9.69 2.76 1.03
N ILE A 67 8.59 3.09 1.71
CA ILE A 67 8.60 3.73 3.03
C ILE A 67 9.20 2.77 4.06
N TYR A 68 8.74 1.53 4.12
CA TYR A 68 9.29 0.52 5.03
C TYR A 68 10.74 0.16 4.71
N GLY A 69 11.09 0.02 3.43
CA GLY A 69 12.45 -0.25 2.99
C GLY A 69 13.42 0.86 3.39
N SER A 70 13.03 2.13 3.24
CA SER A 70 13.81 3.28 3.68
C SER A 70 13.98 3.29 5.20
N HIS A 71 12.91 3.01 5.95
CA HIS A 71 12.92 3.06 7.41
C HIS A 71 13.71 1.91 8.05
N TYR A 72 13.45 0.66 7.64
CA TYR A 72 14.00 -0.52 8.31
C TYR A 72 15.30 -1.04 7.69
N LEU A 73 15.55 -0.75 6.42
CA LEU A 73 16.68 -1.30 5.67
C LEU A 73 17.66 -0.21 5.24
N GLU A 74 17.38 1.06 5.55
CA GLU A 74 18.15 2.20 5.02
C GLU A 74 18.28 2.13 3.47
N ALA A 75 17.26 1.56 2.80
CA ALA A 75 17.27 1.36 1.36
C ALA A 75 17.34 2.70 0.64
N SER A 76 18.37 2.86 -0.17
CA SER A 76 18.59 4.06 -0.96
C SER A 76 17.77 4.06 -2.27
N ALA A 77 17.68 5.22 -2.93
CA ALA A 77 17.08 5.32 -4.27
C ALA A 77 17.74 4.34 -5.27
N LYS A 78 19.04 4.08 -5.13
CA LYS A 78 19.77 3.12 -5.96
C LYS A 78 19.34 1.67 -5.73
N ASP A 79 19.01 1.31 -4.49
CA ASP A 79 18.49 -0.04 -4.18
C ASP A 79 17.12 -0.24 -4.83
N ILE A 80 16.32 0.82 -4.88
CA ILE A 80 15.01 0.86 -5.53
C ILE A 80 15.16 0.69 -7.04
N GLU A 81 16.10 1.39 -7.68
CA GLU A 81 16.40 1.25 -9.10
C GLU A 81 16.89 -0.16 -9.43
N THR A 82 17.76 -0.72 -8.59
CA THR A 82 18.29 -2.09 -8.73
C THR A 82 17.19 -3.15 -8.60
N ALA A 83 16.13 -2.85 -7.85
CA ALA A 83 14.94 -3.71 -7.75
C ALA A 83 14.16 -3.84 -9.08
N GLY A 84 14.62 -3.19 -10.15
CA GLY A 84 14.01 -3.27 -11.48
C GLY A 84 12.73 -2.46 -11.64
N LEU A 85 12.49 -1.53 -10.72
CA LEU A 85 11.31 -0.64 -10.75
C LEU A 85 11.52 0.58 -11.65
N GLY A 86 12.66 0.64 -12.36
CA GLY A 86 13.07 1.80 -13.14
C GLY A 86 13.46 2.97 -12.22
N PRO A 87 13.65 4.19 -12.71
CA PRO A 87 13.76 5.35 -11.86
C PRO A 87 12.47 5.45 -11.02
N GLY A 88 12.52 4.87 -9.81
CA GLY A 88 11.38 4.41 -9.02
C GLY A 88 10.38 5.49 -8.61
N ILE A 89 10.76 6.74 -8.74
CA ILE A 89 9.90 7.92 -8.59
C ILE A 89 8.88 8.01 -9.74
N GLY A 90 9.21 7.55 -10.95
CA GLY A 90 8.28 7.50 -12.08
C GLY A 90 7.10 6.53 -11.88
N PHE A 91 7.29 5.49 -11.07
CA PHE A 91 6.23 4.54 -10.75
C PHE A 91 5.23 5.08 -9.72
N ILE A 92 5.71 5.92 -8.78
CA ILE A 92 4.84 6.61 -7.81
C ILE A 92 4.00 7.68 -8.52
N GLY A 93 4.56 8.37 -9.52
CA GLY A 93 3.85 9.37 -10.33
C GLY A 93 2.87 8.78 -11.36
N GLN A 94 2.95 7.48 -11.65
CA GLN A 94 2.00 6.73 -12.47
C GLN A 94 1.15 5.80 -11.59
N ALA A 95 0.81 6.24 -10.38
CA ALA A 95 0.11 5.44 -9.39
C ALA A 95 -1.08 4.71 -10.04
N PRO A 96 -1.03 3.38 -10.16
CA PRO A 96 -2.09 2.61 -10.81
C PRO A 96 -3.32 2.45 -9.90
N TYR A 97 -3.44 3.30 -8.87
CA TYR A 97 -4.50 3.21 -7.87
C TYR A 97 -5.41 4.44 -7.98
N ASP A 98 -6.71 4.21 -8.05
CA ASP A 98 -7.72 5.25 -8.12
C ASP A 98 -8.02 5.83 -6.73
N LEU A 99 -7.86 5.01 -5.68
CA LEU A 99 -8.18 5.37 -4.31
C LEU A 99 -7.15 4.81 -3.30
N TYR A 100 -6.64 5.69 -2.46
CA TYR A 100 -5.87 5.36 -1.27
C TYR A 100 -6.76 5.50 -0.02
N LEU A 101 -6.91 4.41 0.71
CA LEU A 101 -7.55 4.40 2.03
C LEU A 101 -6.46 4.52 3.10
N PHE A 102 -6.22 5.74 3.56
CA PHE A 102 -5.16 6.03 4.52
C PHE A 102 -5.66 5.82 5.95
N CYS A 103 -5.31 4.68 6.54
CA CYS A 103 -5.69 4.32 7.89
C CYS A 103 -4.92 5.14 8.92
N GLN A 104 -5.65 5.90 9.76
CA GLN A 104 -5.06 6.68 10.84
C GLN A 104 -4.55 5.78 11.98
N ASN A 105 -3.54 6.25 12.69
CA ASN A 105 -2.91 5.56 13.83
C ASN A 105 -3.62 5.81 15.17
N ASP A 106 -4.91 6.15 15.16
CA ASP A 106 -5.77 6.45 16.31
C ASP A 106 -6.26 5.20 17.09
N ILE A 107 -5.96 3.99 16.60
CA ILE A 107 -6.15 2.75 17.37
C ILE A 107 -4.97 2.56 18.32
N PRO A 108 -5.20 2.25 19.63
CA PRO A 108 -4.12 2.01 20.57
C PRO A 108 -3.13 0.97 20.04
N TRP A 109 -1.84 1.29 20.11
CA TRP A 109 -0.79 0.38 19.70
C TRP A 109 -0.75 -0.83 20.66
N LYS A 110 -0.61 -2.02 20.06
CA LYS A 110 -0.36 -3.27 20.82
C LYS A 110 0.86 -3.96 20.21
N PRO A 111 1.77 -4.49 21.04
CA PRO A 111 2.89 -5.27 20.52
C PRO A 111 2.37 -6.52 19.81
N GLU A 112 2.91 -6.81 18.65
CA GLU A 112 2.50 -7.95 17.80
C GLU A 112 3.75 -8.72 17.34
N GLY A 113 4.33 -9.48 18.27
CA GLY A 113 5.48 -10.35 18.00
C GLY A 113 6.69 -9.61 17.42
N ARG A 114 7.28 -10.18 16.36
CA ARG A 114 8.46 -9.63 15.66
C ARG A 114 8.10 -8.62 14.56
N GLN A 115 6.82 -8.38 14.30
CA GLN A 115 6.36 -7.62 13.13
C GLN A 115 6.03 -6.16 13.42
N ARG A 116 5.99 -5.75 14.68
CA ARG A 116 5.72 -4.36 15.08
C ARG A 116 6.80 -3.87 16.03
N ASP A 117 7.53 -2.87 15.60
CA ASP A 117 8.68 -2.32 16.29
C ASP A 117 8.28 -1.58 17.57
N SER A 118 7.73 -0.38 17.46
CA SER A 118 7.34 0.45 18.60
C SER A 118 6.21 1.42 18.22
N ALA A 119 5.57 2.00 19.24
CA ALA A 119 4.58 3.07 19.01
C ALA A 119 5.21 4.27 18.31
N GLN A 120 6.45 4.63 18.64
CA GLN A 120 7.16 5.74 18.02
C GLN A 120 7.48 5.47 16.55
N ALA A 121 7.94 4.25 16.20
CA ALA A 121 8.18 3.86 14.82
C ALA A 121 6.88 3.92 14.00
N ARG A 122 5.76 3.46 14.57
CA ARG A 122 4.45 3.57 13.93
C ARG A 122 4.06 5.02 13.63
N ASP A 123 4.26 5.93 14.58
CA ASP A 123 3.90 7.32 14.41
C ASP A 123 4.79 7.99 13.36
N HIS A 124 6.08 7.73 13.38
CA HIS A 124 7.02 8.21 12.37
C HIS A 124 6.67 7.68 10.95
N LEU A 125 6.40 6.39 10.82
CA LEU A 125 5.98 5.80 9.54
C LEU A 125 4.66 6.42 9.06
N HIS A 126 3.71 6.66 9.97
CA HIS A 126 2.45 7.31 9.63
C HIS A 126 2.66 8.71 9.04
N GLU A 127 3.57 9.51 9.59
CA GLU A 127 3.95 10.82 9.05
C GLU A 127 4.57 10.70 7.65
N GLN A 128 5.45 9.71 7.43
CA GLN A 128 6.04 9.46 6.11
C GLN A 128 4.99 9.08 5.06
N PHE A 129 4.02 8.24 5.43
CA PHE A 129 2.87 7.92 4.56
C PHE A 129 2.04 9.15 4.25
N ALA A 130 1.69 9.97 5.24
CA ALA A 130 0.91 11.20 5.05
C ALA A 130 1.61 12.16 4.08
N GLN A 131 2.91 12.39 4.26
CA GLN A 131 3.71 13.24 3.37
C GLN A 131 3.77 12.69 1.94
N SER A 132 3.97 11.38 1.80
CA SER A 132 4.05 10.73 0.48
C SER A 132 2.72 10.80 -0.27
N LEU A 133 1.60 10.59 0.40
CA LEU A 133 0.26 10.70 -0.18
C LEU A 133 -0.09 12.14 -0.57
N THR A 134 0.36 13.13 0.23
CA THR A 134 0.24 14.55 -0.11
C THR A 134 1.03 14.87 -1.39
N ASN A 135 2.24 14.36 -1.53
CA ASN A 135 3.07 14.54 -2.71
C ASN A 135 2.43 13.89 -3.95
N ILE A 136 1.87 12.69 -3.83
CA ILE A 136 1.13 12.02 -4.90
C ILE A 136 -0.07 12.85 -5.34
N SER A 137 -0.85 13.38 -4.41
CA SER A 137 -2.00 14.24 -4.72
C SER A 137 -1.58 15.51 -5.46
N ALA A 138 -0.44 16.12 -5.09
CA ALA A 138 0.10 17.29 -5.79
C ALA A 138 0.58 16.94 -7.21
N LEU A 139 1.21 15.78 -7.42
CA LEU A 139 1.62 15.31 -8.75
C LEU A 139 0.42 14.98 -9.63
N ASN A 140 -0.62 14.37 -9.06
CA ASN A 140 -1.85 14.07 -9.78
C ASN A 140 -2.53 15.33 -10.34
N ALA A 141 -2.48 16.44 -9.61
CA ALA A 141 -3.01 17.72 -10.07
C ALA A 141 -2.34 18.23 -11.36
N THR A 142 -1.10 17.80 -11.64
CA THR A 142 -0.32 18.21 -12.83
C THR A 142 -0.36 17.17 -13.96
N ASN A 143 -0.61 15.89 -13.66
CA ASN A 143 -0.46 14.78 -14.60
C ASN A 143 -1.77 14.07 -14.99
N ALA A 144 -2.92 14.64 -14.62
CA ALA A 144 -4.26 14.10 -14.93
C ALA A 144 -4.54 12.68 -14.40
N THR A 145 -3.82 12.22 -13.40
CA THR A 145 -4.21 11.04 -12.63
C THR A 145 -5.06 11.50 -11.45
N ASN A 146 -6.20 10.84 -11.21
CA ASN A 146 -7.21 11.28 -10.24
C ASN A 146 -7.20 10.45 -8.95
N ALA A 147 -6.05 9.89 -8.56
CA ALA A 147 -5.96 9.09 -7.35
C ALA A 147 -6.41 9.90 -6.11
N LYS A 148 -7.50 9.47 -5.49
CA LYS A 148 -8.06 10.12 -4.30
C LYS A 148 -7.44 9.51 -3.05
N THR A 149 -7.28 10.31 -2.00
CA THR A 149 -6.89 9.83 -0.67
C THR A 149 -8.01 10.12 0.30
N VAL A 150 -8.48 9.08 1.01
CA VAL A 150 -9.51 9.19 2.05
C VAL A 150 -8.95 8.72 3.38
N LEU A 151 -9.12 9.54 4.42
CA LEU A 151 -8.69 9.24 5.78
C LEU A 151 -9.66 8.26 6.44
N ILE A 152 -9.14 7.15 6.95
CA ILE A 152 -9.90 6.11 7.62
C ILE A 152 -9.54 6.12 9.11
N HIS A 153 -10.51 6.44 9.97
CA HIS A 153 -10.29 6.66 11.40
C HIS A 153 -11.44 6.13 12.26
N GLY A 154 -11.27 6.13 13.57
CA GLY A 154 -12.30 5.75 14.53
C GLY A 154 -12.37 4.26 14.84
N SER A 155 -13.52 3.79 15.29
CA SER A 155 -13.77 2.39 15.64
C SER A 155 -13.65 1.47 14.39
N PRO A 156 -13.44 0.15 14.56
CA PRO A 156 -13.42 -0.79 13.44
C PRO A 156 -14.65 -0.68 12.53
N GLU A 157 -15.83 -0.51 13.10
CA GLU A 157 -17.09 -0.34 12.36
C GLU A 157 -17.10 0.99 11.58
N THR A 158 -16.70 2.10 12.23
CA THR A 158 -16.58 3.41 11.58
C THR A 158 -15.61 3.36 10.41
N ARG A 159 -14.45 2.75 10.59
CA ARG A 159 -13.43 2.57 9.55
C ARG A 159 -13.95 1.78 8.36
N LEU A 160 -14.67 0.69 8.61
CA LEU A 160 -15.27 -0.10 7.56
C LEU A 160 -16.29 0.72 6.76
N ASN A 161 -17.17 1.44 7.44
CA ASN A 161 -18.19 2.27 6.79
C ASN A 161 -17.57 3.43 5.98
N LEU A 162 -16.55 4.11 6.52
CA LEU A 162 -15.83 5.15 5.79
C LEU A 162 -15.18 4.59 4.51
N ALA A 163 -14.57 3.43 4.60
CA ALA A 163 -13.93 2.79 3.47
C ALA A 163 -14.95 2.33 2.41
N ILE A 164 -16.08 1.74 2.81
CA ILE A 164 -17.17 1.36 1.90
C ILE A 164 -17.70 2.59 1.14
N ASN A 165 -18.02 3.66 1.86
CA ASN A 165 -18.52 4.89 1.27
C ASN A 165 -17.52 5.51 0.28
N ALA A 166 -16.22 5.49 0.61
CA ALA A 166 -15.17 6.00 -0.26
C ALA A 166 -15.07 5.21 -1.57
N VAL A 167 -15.16 3.88 -1.50
CA VAL A 167 -15.15 3.01 -2.68
C VAL A 167 -16.39 3.23 -3.54
N GLN A 168 -17.58 3.32 -2.94
CA GLN A 168 -18.82 3.59 -3.68
C GLN A 168 -18.78 4.93 -4.41
N ALA A 169 -18.32 6.00 -3.73
CA ALA A 169 -18.17 7.31 -4.36
C ALA A 169 -17.12 7.33 -5.50
N CYS A 170 -16.11 6.47 -5.43
CA CYS A 170 -15.15 6.30 -6.51
C CYS A 170 -15.80 5.65 -7.74
N LEU A 171 -16.58 4.59 -7.55
CA LEU A 171 -17.29 3.89 -8.63
C LEU A 171 -18.35 4.77 -9.33
N GLU A 172 -19.04 5.63 -8.59
CA GLU A 172 -20.04 6.55 -9.14
C GLU A 172 -19.43 7.64 -10.05
N THR A 173 -18.16 7.98 -9.83
CA THR A 173 -17.46 9.00 -10.62
C THR A 173 -16.99 8.46 -11.98
N GLU A 174 -16.92 7.13 -12.14
CA GLU A 174 -16.49 6.45 -13.37
C GLU A 174 -17.66 5.92 -14.24
N ALA A 175 -18.89 6.07 -13.78
CA ALA A 175 -20.11 5.66 -14.48
C ALA A 175 -20.67 6.80 -15.32
#